data_df3e2414bcebca12e0e40e2221c3c96e
#
_entry.id   df3e2414bcebca12e0e40e2221c3c96e
#
_cell.length_a   1.000
_cell.length_b   1.000
_cell.length_c   1.000
_cell.angle_alpha   90.00
_cell.angle_beta   90.00
_cell.angle_gamma   90.00
#
_symmetry.space_group_name_H-M   'P 1'
#
loop_
_entity.id
_entity.type
_entity.pdbx_description
1 polymer ?
#
loop_
_entity_poly.entity_id
_entity_poly.type
_entity_poly.pdbx_seq_one_letter_code
_entity_poly.pdbx_strand_id
1 'polypeptide(L)'
;MTVKVDLQVALGNPDEYEFDAHALNIPDAGELERVATAAAEDFTGDAEITVRIVDSEESRELNSQYRGRDCPTNVLSFPYEYPEGFPEPEERLLGDLVICKPVVEREAQEQHKELSHHYAHMVVHGCLHLLGFDHITDDEAEEMEGIERRVMTAKLHLPDPYAQDGC
;
A
#
# COMPACT_ATOMS: atom_id res chain seq x y z
N MET A 1 16.02 -1.25 -11.54
CA MET A 1 14.58 -1.61 -11.57
C MET A 1 13.80 -0.56 -10.79
N THR A 2 12.64 -0.17 -11.28
CA THR A 2 11.82 0.88 -10.67
C THR A 2 10.35 0.50 -10.75
N VAL A 3 9.63 0.72 -9.66
CA VAL A 3 8.17 0.65 -9.67
C VAL A 3 7.63 2.07 -9.78
N LYS A 4 6.94 2.36 -10.88
CA LYS A 4 6.27 3.64 -11.08
C LYS A 4 4.94 3.64 -10.35
N VAL A 5 4.59 4.77 -9.76
CA VAL A 5 3.34 4.94 -9.02
C VAL A 5 2.47 6.01 -9.68
N ASP A 6 1.26 5.62 -10.06
CA ASP A 6 0.21 6.55 -10.42
C ASP A 6 -0.58 6.87 -9.15
N LEU A 7 -0.43 8.08 -8.64
CA LEU A 7 -1.09 8.51 -7.40
C LEU A 7 -2.40 9.21 -7.72
N GLN A 8 -3.48 8.66 -7.20
CA GLN A 8 -4.83 9.25 -7.30
C GLN A 8 -5.30 9.63 -5.90
N VAL A 9 -5.76 10.86 -5.74
CA VAL A 9 -6.28 11.34 -4.47
C VAL A 9 -7.76 11.62 -4.61
N ALA A 10 -8.57 10.83 -3.89
CA ALA A 10 -10.03 10.92 -3.93
C ALA A 10 -10.56 11.28 -2.54
N LEU A 11 -10.19 12.48 -2.09
CA LEU A 11 -10.55 13.01 -0.78
C LEU A 11 -11.42 14.25 -0.96
N GLY A 12 -12.71 14.13 -0.69
CA GLY A 12 -13.64 15.23 -0.84
C GLY A 12 -13.93 15.60 -2.29
N ASN A 13 -14.22 16.89 -2.55
CA ASN A 13 -14.55 17.38 -3.88
C ASN A 13 -13.27 17.80 -4.63
N PRO A 14 -12.90 17.09 -5.73
CA PRO A 14 -11.67 17.40 -6.46
C PRO A 14 -11.65 18.78 -7.13
N ASP A 15 -12.78 19.45 -7.27
CA ASP A 15 -12.87 20.77 -7.87
C ASP A 15 -12.55 21.93 -6.90
N GLU A 16 -12.40 21.63 -5.61
CA GLU A 16 -12.25 22.68 -4.58
C GLU A 16 -10.81 23.02 -4.21
N TYR A 17 -9.81 22.21 -4.60
CA TYR A 17 -8.42 22.49 -4.25
C TYR A 17 -7.43 21.86 -5.22
N GLU A 18 -6.30 22.54 -5.39
CA GLU A 18 -5.17 21.94 -6.08
C GLU A 18 -4.59 20.82 -5.22
N PHE A 19 -4.23 19.73 -5.87
CA PHE A 19 -3.62 18.60 -5.17
C PHE A 19 -2.23 18.97 -4.66
N ASP A 20 -2.09 19.01 -3.34
CA ASP A 20 -0.82 19.15 -2.66
C ASP A 20 -0.72 18.06 -1.58
N ALA A 21 0.09 17.04 -1.84
CA ALA A 21 0.29 15.93 -0.93
C ALA A 21 0.76 16.38 0.45
N HIS A 22 1.63 17.40 0.49
CA HIS A 22 2.17 17.90 1.74
C HIS A 22 1.08 18.56 2.61
N ALA A 23 0.20 19.35 2.00
CA ALA A 23 -0.92 19.96 2.70
C ALA A 23 -1.94 18.94 3.22
N LEU A 24 -2.07 17.79 2.54
CA LEU A 24 -2.98 16.72 2.93
C LEU A 24 -2.36 15.70 3.90
N ASN A 25 -1.08 15.84 4.24
CA ASN A 25 -0.34 14.88 5.08
C ASN A 25 -0.36 13.46 4.51
N ILE A 26 -0.22 13.34 3.20
CA ILE A 26 -0.09 12.05 2.51
C ILE A 26 1.29 11.99 1.83
N PRO A 27 1.82 10.78 1.57
CA PRO A 27 3.07 10.68 0.84
C PRO A 27 2.89 11.12 -0.61
N ASP A 28 3.92 11.73 -1.18
CA ASP A 28 3.92 12.10 -2.59
C ASP A 28 4.31 10.89 -3.47
N ALA A 29 4.18 11.06 -4.79
CA ALA A 29 4.47 9.98 -5.73
C ALA A 29 5.92 9.48 -5.64
N GLY A 30 6.87 10.37 -5.41
CA GLY A 30 8.29 10.00 -5.28
C GLY A 30 8.55 9.12 -4.06
N GLU A 31 7.95 9.45 -2.93
CA GLU A 31 8.05 8.62 -1.72
C GLU A 31 7.40 7.25 -1.92
N LEU A 32 6.23 7.23 -2.55
CA LEU A 32 5.52 5.98 -2.83
C LEU A 32 6.32 5.10 -3.80
N GLU A 33 6.94 5.68 -4.81
CA GLU A 33 7.80 4.94 -5.74
C GLU A 33 9.01 4.33 -5.04
N ARG A 34 9.65 5.08 -4.15
CA ARG A 34 10.78 4.57 -3.37
C ARG A 34 10.36 3.37 -2.52
N VAL A 35 9.25 3.48 -1.84
CA VAL A 35 8.73 2.40 -0.97
C VAL A 35 8.32 1.18 -1.79
N ALA A 36 7.55 1.40 -2.86
CA ALA A 36 7.08 0.31 -3.72
C ALA A 36 8.25 -0.41 -4.41
N THR A 37 9.26 0.33 -4.88
CA THR A 37 10.46 -0.26 -5.47
C THR A 37 11.19 -1.14 -4.46
N ALA A 38 11.39 -0.65 -3.24
CA ALA A 38 12.04 -1.43 -2.19
C ALA A 38 11.28 -2.72 -1.87
N ALA A 39 9.95 -2.67 -1.88
CA ALA A 39 9.13 -3.85 -1.61
C ALA A 39 9.16 -4.89 -2.74
N ALA A 40 9.20 -4.45 -3.98
CA ALA A 40 9.01 -5.32 -5.15
C ALA A 40 10.29 -5.75 -5.86
N GLU A 41 11.40 -5.05 -5.66
CA GLU A 41 12.62 -5.25 -6.48
C GLU A 41 13.21 -6.65 -6.42
N ASP A 42 13.02 -7.39 -5.32
CA ASP A 42 13.52 -8.76 -5.20
C ASP A 42 12.62 -9.79 -5.91
N PHE A 43 11.45 -9.38 -6.36
CA PHE A 43 10.43 -10.31 -6.87
C PHE A 43 10.00 -10.03 -8.30
N THR A 44 10.28 -8.87 -8.85
CA THR A 44 9.88 -8.51 -10.20
C THR A 44 10.88 -7.53 -10.83
N GLY A 45 10.78 -7.36 -12.15
CA GLY A 45 11.46 -6.29 -12.87
C GLY A 45 10.66 -4.99 -12.82
N ASP A 46 10.92 -4.09 -13.79
CA ASP A 46 10.21 -2.82 -13.86
C ASP A 46 8.70 -3.03 -13.86
N ALA A 47 8.01 -2.23 -13.07
CA ALA A 47 6.59 -2.41 -12.85
C ALA A 47 5.90 -1.08 -12.58
N GLU A 48 4.57 -1.10 -12.59
CA GLU A 48 3.74 0.05 -12.28
C GLU A 48 2.62 -0.38 -11.35
N ILE A 49 2.28 0.48 -10.39
CA ILE A 49 1.10 0.33 -9.53
C ILE A 49 0.31 1.62 -9.52
N THR A 50 -0.98 1.51 -9.24
CA THR A 50 -1.82 2.67 -8.91
C THR A 50 -2.02 2.71 -7.40
N VAL A 51 -1.82 3.87 -6.79
CA VAL A 51 -2.15 4.09 -5.37
C VAL A 51 -3.25 5.13 -5.32
N ARG A 52 -4.40 4.72 -4.81
CA ARG A 52 -5.54 5.60 -4.63
C ARG A 52 -5.76 5.86 -3.15
N ILE A 53 -5.69 7.11 -2.74
CA ILE A 53 -5.93 7.54 -1.36
C ILE A 53 -7.39 7.98 -1.27
N VAL A 54 -8.15 7.35 -0.37
CA VAL A 54 -9.60 7.53 -0.29
C VAL A 54 -10.03 7.90 1.13
N ASP A 55 -11.30 8.32 1.25
CA ASP A 55 -11.94 8.52 2.54
C ASP A 55 -12.60 7.21 3.04
N SER A 56 -13.22 7.27 4.21
CA SER A 56 -13.82 6.10 4.85
C SER A 56 -15.00 5.53 4.05
N GLU A 57 -15.77 6.37 3.37
CA GLU A 57 -16.94 5.93 2.61
C GLU A 57 -16.57 5.08 1.42
N GLU A 58 -15.62 5.53 0.59
CA GLU A 58 -15.14 4.76 -0.56
C GLU A 58 -14.46 3.46 -0.11
N SER A 59 -13.66 3.51 0.94
CA SER A 59 -13.02 2.32 1.51
C SER A 59 -14.06 1.29 1.96
N ARG A 60 -15.09 1.73 2.65
CA ARG A 60 -16.19 0.87 3.11
C ARG A 60 -16.94 0.23 1.94
N GLU A 61 -17.27 1.01 0.92
CA GLU A 61 -17.97 0.52 -0.26
C GLU A 61 -17.16 -0.56 -0.97
N LEU A 62 -15.86 -0.32 -1.20
CA LEU A 62 -14.98 -1.29 -1.86
C LEU A 62 -14.78 -2.54 -1.00
N ASN A 63 -14.60 -2.37 0.30
CA ASN A 63 -14.42 -3.49 1.21
C ASN A 63 -15.68 -4.36 1.29
N SER A 64 -16.86 -3.73 1.30
CA SER A 64 -18.14 -4.42 1.24
C SER A 64 -18.32 -5.20 -0.05
N GLN A 65 -18.02 -4.55 -1.19
CA GLN A 65 -18.23 -5.13 -2.51
C GLN A 65 -17.29 -6.30 -2.79
N TYR A 66 -16.00 -6.16 -2.44
CA TYR A 66 -14.97 -7.13 -2.82
C TYR A 66 -14.59 -8.13 -1.72
N ARG A 67 -14.82 -7.80 -0.45
CA ARG A 67 -14.46 -8.68 0.67
C ARG A 67 -15.65 -9.04 1.56
N GLY A 68 -16.82 -8.50 1.28
CA GLY A 68 -18.04 -8.77 2.07
C GLY A 68 -18.04 -8.16 3.46
N ARG A 69 -17.20 -7.16 3.72
CA ARG A 69 -17.10 -6.50 5.02
C ARG A 69 -17.56 -5.05 4.92
N ASP A 70 -18.64 -4.72 5.59
CA ASP A 70 -19.24 -3.38 5.57
C ASP A 70 -18.57 -2.45 6.59
N CYS A 71 -17.28 -2.21 6.39
CA CYS A 71 -16.49 -1.30 7.20
C CYS A 71 -15.26 -0.81 6.41
N PRO A 72 -14.76 0.39 6.70
CA PRO A 72 -13.52 0.84 6.07
C PRO A 72 -12.34 0.02 6.56
N THR A 73 -11.30 -0.10 5.73
CA THR A 73 -10.06 -0.79 6.07
C THR A 73 -8.86 0.07 5.67
N ASN A 74 -7.69 -0.24 6.20
CA ASN A 74 -6.48 0.56 5.95
C ASN A 74 -6.01 0.50 4.50
N VAL A 75 -5.86 -0.71 3.95
CA VAL A 75 -5.42 -0.90 2.56
C VAL A 75 -6.15 -2.09 1.92
N LEU A 76 -6.55 -1.91 0.67
CA LEU A 76 -7.09 -2.96 -0.19
C LEU A 76 -6.14 -3.13 -1.37
N SER A 77 -5.84 -4.37 -1.74
CA SER A 77 -4.96 -4.70 -2.85
C SER A 77 -5.74 -5.42 -3.93
N PHE A 78 -5.67 -4.90 -5.16
CA PHE A 78 -6.36 -5.46 -6.32
C PHE A 78 -5.30 -5.85 -7.36
N PRO A 79 -4.82 -7.11 -7.35
CA PRO A 79 -3.84 -7.56 -8.33
C PRO A 79 -4.40 -7.50 -9.75
N TYR A 80 -3.58 -7.08 -10.71
CA TYR A 80 -3.94 -7.13 -12.11
C TYR A 80 -3.66 -8.54 -12.65
N GLU A 81 -4.67 -9.11 -13.32
CA GLU A 81 -4.54 -10.43 -13.95
C GLU A 81 -4.37 -10.28 -15.45
N TYR A 82 -3.27 -10.84 -16.00
CA TYR A 82 -3.07 -10.86 -17.45
C TYR A 82 -3.87 -12.00 -18.05
N PRO A 83 -4.66 -11.73 -19.12
CA PRO A 83 -5.42 -12.78 -19.80
C PRO A 83 -4.48 -13.86 -20.36
N GLU A 84 -4.89 -15.12 -20.30
CA GLU A 84 -4.15 -16.23 -20.92
C GLU A 84 -3.98 -15.99 -22.41
N GLY A 85 -2.77 -16.28 -22.94
CA GLY A 85 -2.47 -16.13 -24.35
C GLY A 85 -2.00 -14.76 -24.80
N PHE A 86 -1.96 -13.77 -23.89
CA PHE A 86 -1.41 -12.45 -24.18
C PHE A 86 -0.01 -12.34 -23.59
N PRO A 87 0.96 -11.79 -24.33
CA PRO A 87 2.32 -11.60 -23.79
C PRO A 87 2.29 -10.55 -22.69
N GLU A 88 3.10 -10.78 -21.63
CA GLU A 88 3.32 -9.78 -20.60
C GLU A 88 4.08 -8.58 -21.19
N PRO A 89 3.66 -7.33 -20.90
CA PRO A 89 4.41 -6.15 -21.35
C PRO A 89 5.77 -6.05 -20.63
N GLU A 90 6.69 -5.27 -21.20
CA GLU A 90 8.00 -5.02 -20.56
C GLU A 90 7.85 -4.36 -19.20
N GLU A 91 6.92 -3.42 -19.07
CA GLU A 91 6.51 -2.85 -17.77
C GLU A 91 5.26 -3.58 -17.30
N ARG A 92 5.39 -4.33 -16.23
CA ARG A 92 4.29 -5.11 -15.69
C ARG A 92 3.40 -4.24 -14.81
N LEU A 93 2.08 -4.27 -15.07
CA LEU A 93 1.10 -3.71 -14.15
C LEU A 93 0.89 -4.71 -13.01
N LEU A 94 1.24 -4.34 -11.79
CA LEU A 94 1.04 -5.21 -10.62
C LEU A 94 -0.40 -5.13 -10.11
N GLY A 95 -0.99 -3.96 -10.14
CA GLY A 95 -2.36 -3.75 -9.68
C GLY A 95 -2.56 -2.41 -9.00
N ASP A 96 -3.61 -2.37 -8.19
CA ASP A 96 -4.05 -1.16 -7.50
C ASP A 96 -4.02 -1.34 -5.99
N LEU A 97 -3.56 -0.31 -5.28
CA LEU A 97 -3.68 -0.19 -3.84
C LEU A 97 -4.67 0.92 -3.52
N VAL A 98 -5.65 0.63 -2.67
CA VAL A 98 -6.60 1.63 -2.19
C VAL A 98 -6.36 1.81 -0.69
N ILE A 99 -5.87 2.99 -0.31
CA ILE A 99 -5.45 3.30 1.06
C ILE A 99 -6.43 4.31 1.66
N CYS A 100 -7.00 3.97 2.81
CA CYS A 100 -7.96 4.82 3.51
C CYS A 100 -7.25 5.76 4.47
N LYS A 101 -7.20 7.04 4.12
CA LYS A 101 -6.51 8.06 4.92
C LYS A 101 -6.97 8.10 6.39
N PRO A 102 -8.28 8.21 6.70
CA PRO A 102 -8.72 8.26 8.09
C PRO A 102 -8.33 7.05 8.92
N VAL A 103 -8.39 5.84 8.33
CA VAL A 103 -8.03 4.61 9.04
C VAL A 103 -6.52 4.56 9.31
N VAL A 104 -5.70 4.92 8.32
CA VAL A 104 -4.24 4.93 8.48
C VAL A 104 -3.83 5.95 9.55
N GLU A 105 -4.44 7.14 9.55
CA GLU A 105 -4.16 8.16 10.57
C GLU A 105 -4.55 7.68 11.97
N ARG A 106 -5.71 7.05 12.11
CA ARG A 106 -6.17 6.50 13.38
C ARG A 106 -5.23 5.42 13.89
N GLU A 107 -4.84 4.49 13.02
CA GLU A 107 -3.94 3.40 13.37
C GLU A 107 -2.56 3.91 13.78
N ALA A 108 -2.02 4.89 13.05
CA ALA A 108 -0.74 5.50 13.38
C ALA A 108 -0.77 6.11 14.79
N GLN A 109 -1.85 6.81 15.11
CA GLN A 109 -2.05 7.42 16.42
C GLN A 109 -2.19 6.34 17.52
N GLU A 110 -3.01 5.34 17.29
CA GLU A 110 -3.22 4.24 18.25
C GLU A 110 -1.95 3.43 18.50
N GLN A 111 -1.13 3.24 17.48
CA GLN A 111 0.10 2.46 17.56
C GLN A 111 1.33 3.31 17.88
N HIS A 112 1.18 4.59 18.11
CA HIS A 112 2.27 5.54 18.39
C HIS A 112 3.35 5.53 17.30
N LYS A 113 2.94 5.51 16.04
CA LYS A 113 3.83 5.53 14.87
C LYS A 113 3.74 6.86 14.16
N GLU A 114 4.83 7.28 13.53
CA GLU A 114 4.77 8.42 12.62
C GLU A 114 3.88 8.06 11.43
N LEU A 115 3.06 9.02 10.99
CA LEU A 115 2.11 8.81 9.90
C LEU A 115 2.81 8.35 8.61
N SER A 116 3.93 9.00 8.25
CA SER A 116 4.69 8.62 7.05
C SER A 116 5.20 7.19 7.12
N HIS A 117 5.62 6.72 8.31
CA HIS A 117 6.07 5.34 8.50
C HIS A 117 4.92 4.35 8.35
N HIS A 118 3.74 4.71 8.83
CA HIS A 118 2.57 3.82 8.70
C HIS A 118 2.09 3.73 7.25
N TYR A 119 2.09 4.84 6.51
CA TYR A 119 1.82 4.81 5.07
C TYR A 119 2.82 3.91 4.34
N ALA A 120 4.11 4.04 4.64
CA ALA A 120 5.13 3.18 4.04
C ALA A 120 4.84 1.71 4.31
N HIS A 121 4.50 1.35 5.55
CA HIS A 121 4.13 -0.03 5.90
C HIS A 121 2.92 -0.52 5.09
N MET A 122 1.89 0.30 4.93
CA MET A 122 0.71 -0.07 4.15
C MET A 122 1.05 -0.30 2.68
N VAL A 123 1.92 0.51 2.11
CA VAL A 123 2.38 0.32 0.72
C VAL A 123 3.20 -0.95 0.58
N VAL A 124 4.13 -1.22 1.49
CA VAL A 124 4.91 -2.47 1.48
C VAL A 124 3.98 -3.67 1.57
N HIS A 125 3.08 -3.67 2.54
CA HIS A 125 2.11 -4.76 2.76
C HIS A 125 1.26 -4.99 1.51
N GLY A 126 0.70 -3.93 0.95
CA GLY A 126 -0.13 -4.01 -0.24
C GLY A 126 0.64 -4.49 -1.47
N CYS A 127 1.86 -4.02 -1.68
CA CYS A 127 2.71 -4.47 -2.79
C CYS A 127 3.00 -5.97 -2.69
N LEU A 128 3.27 -6.48 -1.49
CA LEU A 128 3.49 -7.92 -1.32
C LEU A 128 2.25 -8.73 -1.67
N HIS A 129 1.06 -8.25 -1.32
CA HIS A 129 -0.18 -8.89 -1.77
C HIS A 129 -0.32 -8.87 -3.29
N LEU A 130 0.03 -7.77 -3.96
CA LEU A 130 0.01 -7.69 -5.41
C LEU A 130 0.96 -8.69 -6.05
N LEU A 131 2.04 -9.04 -5.37
CA LEU A 131 3.04 -10.03 -5.82
C LEU A 131 2.65 -11.47 -5.50
N GLY A 132 1.51 -11.68 -4.83
CA GLY A 132 1.00 -13.01 -4.53
C GLY A 132 1.24 -13.49 -3.11
N PHE A 133 1.88 -12.71 -2.25
CA PHE A 133 2.03 -13.08 -0.84
C PHE A 133 0.69 -12.94 -0.12
N ASP A 134 0.46 -13.81 0.85
CA ASP A 134 -0.76 -13.78 1.65
C ASP A 134 -0.43 -14.11 3.10
N HIS A 135 -1.43 -14.00 3.98
CA HIS A 135 -1.28 -14.25 5.42
C HIS A 135 -2.46 -15.05 5.98
N ILE A 136 -2.96 -16.00 5.17
CA ILE A 136 -4.08 -16.88 5.56
C ILE A 136 -3.64 -17.91 6.59
N THR A 137 -2.45 -18.50 6.40
CA THR A 137 -1.88 -19.45 7.35
C THR A 137 -0.82 -18.76 8.23
N ASP A 138 -0.51 -19.34 9.38
CA ASP A 138 0.53 -18.81 10.28
C ASP A 138 1.90 -18.77 9.60
N ASP A 139 2.25 -19.78 8.80
CA ASP A 139 3.52 -19.82 8.07
C ASP A 139 3.58 -18.72 7.01
N GLU A 140 2.49 -18.50 6.27
CA GLU A 140 2.41 -17.43 5.28
C GLU A 140 2.51 -16.05 5.94
N ALA A 141 1.82 -15.86 7.07
CA ALA A 141 1.88 -14.62 7.83
C ALA A 141 3.30 -14.34 8.32
N GLU A 142 3.99 -15.34 8.84
CA GLU A 142 5.36 -15.21 9.34
C GLU A 142 6.33 -14.85 8.21
N GLU A 143 6.19 -15.50 7.05
CA GLU A 143 6.99 -15.19 5.87
C GLU A 143 6.77 -13.76 5.40
N MET A 144 5.52 -13.35 5.25
CA MET A 144 5.16 -12.01 4.78
C MET A 144 5.64 -10.93 5.76
N GLU A 145 5.41 -11.11 7.05
CA GLU A 145 5.89 -10.18 8.09
C GLU A 145 7.41 -10.07 8.12
N GLY A 146 8.11 -11.18 7.89
CA GLY A 146 9.57 -11.19 7.79
C GLY A 146 10.07 -10.36 6.63
N ILE A 147 9.40 -10.44 5.48
CA ILE A 147 9.74 -9.62 4.31
C ILE A 147 9.45 -8.14 4.60
N GLU A 148 8.30 -7.83 5.19
CA GLU A 148 7.94 -6.45 5.55
C GLU A 148 8.98 -5.83 6.49
N ARG A 149 9.40 -6.56 7.52
CA ARG A 149 10.43 -6.09 8.46
C ARG A 149 11.75 -5.79 7.73
N ARG A 150 12.18 -6.70 6.87
CA ARG A 150 13.43 -6.53 6.12
C ARG A 150 13.36 -5.32 5.19
N VAL A 151 12.26 -5.16 4.46
CA VAL A 151 12.08 -4.02 3.55
C VAL A 151 12.08 -2.71 4.34
N MET A 152 11.31 -2.65 5.41
CA MET A 152 11.21 -1.43 6.22
C MET A 152 12.54 -1.08 6.88
N THR A 153 13.22 -2.03 7.51
CA THR A 153 14.42 -1.76 8.29
C THR A 153 15.68 -1.71 7.43
N ALA A 154 15.96 -2.76 6.65
CA ALA A 154 17.20 -2.88 5.90
C ALA A 154 17.23 -2.03 4.62
N LYS A 155 16.12 -1.91 3.92
CA LYS A 155 16.06 -1.18 2.65
C LYS A 155 15.65 0.28 2.81
N LEU A 156 14.63 0.55 3.64
CA LEU A 156 14.08 1.90 3.80
C LEU A 156 14.64 2.65 5.01
N HIS A 157 15.37 1.96 5.88
CA HIS A 157 15.90 2.52 7.13
C HIS A 157 14.82 3.13 8.02
N LEU A 158 13.66 2.47 8.05
CA LEU A 158 12.52 2.84 8.88
C LEU A 158 12.39 1.86 10.06
N PRO A 159 11.62 2.22 11.11
CA PRO A 159 11.40 1.31 12.23
C PRO A 159 10.73 0.01 11.80
N ASP A 160 10.98 -1.07 12.55
CA ASP A 160 10.27 -2.34 12.37
C ASP A 160 8.78 -2.11 12.61
N PRO A 161 7.91 -2.42 11.60
CA PRO A 161 6.47 -2.14 11.72
C PRO A 161 5.77 -3.01 12.76
N TYR A 162 6.40 -4.10 13.15
CA TYR A 162 5.88 -5.05 14.13
C TYR A 162 6.61 -4.97 15.47
N ALA A 163 7.52 -4.01 15.64
CA ALA A 163 8.14 -3.79 16.93
C ALA A 163 7.08 -3.32 17.92
N GLN A 164 6.87 -4.09 18.97
CA GLN A 164 5.96 -3.71 20.04
C GLN A 164 6.68 -2.83 21.03
N ASP A 165 6.30 -1.56 21.06
CA ASP A 165 6.73 -0.65 22.12
C ASP A 165 5.95 -0.99 23.37
N GLY A 166 6.42 -1.95 24.14
CA GLY A 166 6.08 -2.14 25.53
C GLY A 166 4.65 -1.90 25.99
N CYS A 167 3.68 -2.07 25.11
CA CYS A 167 2.28 -1.99 25.50
C CYS A 167 1.68 -3.36 25.56
#